data_364209be5aea97f05c5eb03f543c2683
#
_entry.id   364209be5aea97f05c5eb03f543c2683
#
_cell.length_a   1.000
_cell.length_b   1.000
_cell.length_c   1.000
_cell.angle_alpha   90.00
_cell.angle_beta   90.00
_cell.angle_gamma   90.00
#
_symmetry.space_group_name_H-M   'P 1'
#
loop_
_entity.id
_entity.type
_entity.pdbx_description
1 polymer ?
#
loop_
_entity_poly.entity_id
_entity_poly.type
_entity_poly.pdbx_seq_one_letter_code
_entity_poly.pdbx_strand_id
1 'polypeptide(L)'
;MKKSLWMLITILLFCSHIGVYGQIPDEVKDMWIACKKKMNNPAGTQLNMNIHMSMLIIKTDMQVVVSGKGGKSLMKGSMKIMGREFAMEHGFDGQQEWKYKHLKLKEGDEEKGKERKDTLFITKTNKKSAGNADIDFDLIEDYQKATVKQEGRYHVITLSKPKSKDDPKKITIKIDKEKSLLREMSYKESGARITMTITRITFGVNDNIFMLDTSKYPGAIIVRK
;
A
#
# COMPACT_ATOMS: atom_id res chain seq x y z
N MET A 1 0.26 -31.67 53.08
CA MET A 1 0.57 -31.87 51.65
C MET A 1 -0.50 -31.32 50.66
N LYS A 2 -1.80 -31.23 50.98
CA LYS A 2 -2.82 -30.72 50.05
C LYS A 2 -2.77 -29.19 49.81
N LYS A 3 -2.32 -28.39 50.77
CA LYS A 3 -2.27 -26.90 50.65
C LYS A 3 -1.16 -26.42 49.74
N SER A 4 -0.03 -27.09 49.63
CA SER A 4 1.07 -26.69 48.72
C SER A 4 0.77 -26.96 47.27
N LEU A 5 -0.03 -27.99 46.95
CA LEU A 5 -0.41 -28.29 45.55
C LEU A 5 -1.37 -27.25 44.98
N TRP A 6 -2.32 -26.74 45.79
CA TRP A 6 -3.23 -25.67 45.40
C TRP A 6 -2.50 -24.34 45.15
N MET A 7 -1.48 -24.04 45.96
CA MET A 7 -0.67 -22.84 45.79
C MET A 7 0.15 -22.88 44.49
N LEU A 8 0.65 -24.06 44.10
CA LEU A 8 1.39 -24.26 42.84
C LEU A 8 0.47 -24.15 41.62
N ILE A 9 -0.76 -24.66 41.69
CA ILE A 9 -1.76 -24.54 40.62
C ILE A 9 -2.20 -23.08 40.45
N THR A 10 -2.34 -22.34 41.55
CA THR A 10 -2.71 -20.89 41.47
C THR A 10 -1.59 -20.07 40.87
N ILE A 11 -0.31 -20.36 41.16
CA ILE A 11 0.84 -19.70 40.55
C ILE A 11 0.94 -20.02 39.04
N LEU A 12 0.70 -21.28 38.65
CA LEU A 12 0.66 -21.68 37.24
C LEU A 12 -0.49 -21.01 36.45
N LEU A 13 -1.66 -20.85 37.07
CA LEU A 13 -2.79 -20.15 36.51
C LEU A 13 -2.56 -18.62 36.43
N PHE A 14 -1.80 -18.03 37.35
CA PHE A 14 -1.45 -16.62 37.32
C PHE A 14 -0.34 -16.32 36.29
N CYS A 15 0.58 -17.25 36.04
CA CYS A 15 1.60 -17.09 35.00
C CYS A 15 1.02 -17.16 33.58
N SER A 16 -0.16 -17.75 33.37
CA SER A 16 -0.83 -17.77 32.06
C SER A 16 -1.57 -16.46 31.73
N HIS A 17 -1.62 -15.51 32.68
CA HIS A 17 -2.24 -14.19 32.50
C HIS A 17 -1.24 -13.03 32.54
N ILE A 18 0.06 -13.29 32.42
CA ILE A 18 0.98 -12.24 32.02
C ILE A 18 0.64 -11.97 30.56
N GLY A 19 -0.29 -11.06 30.34
CA GLY A 19 -0.56 -10.51 29.03
C GLY A 19 0.77 -9.98 28.52
N VAL A 20 1.36 -10.66 27.54
CA VAL A 20 2.47 -10.14 26.76
C VAL A 20 1.93 -8.88 26.09
N TYR A 21 2.15 -7.75 26.74
CA TYR A 21 1.85 -6.44 26.20
C TYR A 21 2.71 -6.28 24.95
N GLY A 22 2.08 -6.48 23.80
CA GLY A 22 2.34 -5.70 22.64
C GLY A 22 3.74 -5.73 22.03
N GLN A 23 4.45 -6.87 21.98
CA GLN A 23 5.58 -6.98 21.06
C GLN A 23 5.15 -7.80 19.85
N ILE A 24 5.42 -7.21 18.66
CA ILE A 24 5.31 -7.96 17.42
C ILE A 24 6.32 -9.11 17.48
N PRO A 25 5.91 -10.37 17.26
CA PRO A 25 6.82 -11.51 17.28
C PRO A 25 7.99 -11.30 16.32
N ASP A 26 9.20 -11.70 16.73
CA ASP A 26 10.39 -11.53 15.90
C ASP A 26 10.27 -12.29 14.57
N GLU A 27 9.63 -13.45 14.58
CA GLU A 27 9.28 -14.19 13.35
C GLU A 27 8.53 -13.31 12.33
N VAL A 28 7.59 -12.48 12.78
CA VAL A 28 6.83 -11.57 11.91
C VAL A 28 7.72 -10.45 11.38
N LYS A 29 8.60 -9.91 12.23
CA LYS A 29 9.58 -8.88 11.81
C LYS A 29 10.54 -9.43 10.76
N ASP A 30 11.09 -10.62 10.98
CA ASP A 30 12.02 -11.27 10.06
C ASP A 30 11.38 -11.54 8.70
N MET A 31 10.16 -12.08 8.70
CA MET A 31 9.39 -12.27 7.44
C MET A 31 9.17 -10.95 6.70
N TRP A 32 8.86 -9.88 7.43
CA TRP A 32 8.63 -8.56 6.86
C TRP A 32 9.90 -7.94 6.30
N ILE A 33 11.01 -8.01 7.05
CA ILE A 33 12.33 -7.55 6.60
C ILE A 33 12.75 -8.27 5.32
N ALA A 34 12.58 -9.60 5.28
CA ALA A 34 12.87 -10.38 4.09
C ALA A 34 12.00 -9.96 2.89
N CYS A 35 10.73 -9.70 3.12
CA CYS A 35 9.80 -9.21 2.11
C CYS A 35 10.22 -7.81 1.62
N LYS A 36 10.46 -6.85 2.51
CA LYS A 36 10.96 -5.49 2.17
C LYS A 36 12.23 -5.56 1.32
N LYS A 37 13.21 -6.34 1.76
CA LYS A 37 14.49 -6.49 1.04
C LYS A 37 14.31 -6.99 -0.38
N LYS A 38 13.39 -7.94 -0.60
CA LYS A 38 13.10 -8.44 -1.96
C LYS A 38 12.30 -7.46 -2.80
N MET A 39 11.36 -6.74 -2.18
CA MET A 39 10.54 -5.76 -2.87
C MET A 39 11.35 -4.50 -3.25
N ASN A 40 12.33 -4.10 -2.44
CA ASN A 40 13.22 -2.96 -2.69
C ASN A 40 14.48 -3.40 -3.45
N ASN A 41 14.29 -3.92 -4.67
CA ASN A 41 15.38 -4.38 -5.51
C ASN A 41 16.17 -3.18 -6.09
N PRO A 42 17.53 -3.13 -5.97
CA PRO A 42 18.33 -2.02 -6.50
C PRO A 42 18.20 -1.82 -8.02
N ALA A 43 17.91 -2.88 -8.77
CA ALA A 43 17.63 -2.77 -10.21
C ALA A 43 16.27 -2.13 -10.53
N GLY A 44 15.50 -1.77 -9.48
CA GLY A 44 14.15 -1.26 -9.56
C GLY A 44 13.09 -2.33 -9.51
N THR A 45 11.94 -1.97 -8.96
CA THR A 45 10.77 -2.85 -8.82
C THR A 45 9.56 -2.18 -9.43
N GLN A 46 8.77 -2.95 -10.18
CA GLN A 46 7.44 -2.55 -10.64
C GLN A 46 6.41 -3.54 -10.12
N LEU A 47 5.35 -3.00 -9.52
CA LEU A 47 4.20 -3.72 -9.00
C LEU A 47 2.96 -3.39 -9.81
N ASN A 48 2.29 -4.40 -10.33
CA ASN A 48 0.95 -4.25 -10.86
C ASN A 48 -0.03 -4.75 -9.78
N MET A 49 -0.99 -3.93 -9.44
CA MET A 49 -1.93 -4.19 -8.36
C MET A 49 -3.36 -3.95 -8.79
N ASN A 50 -4.26 -4.76 -8.27
CA ASN A 50 -5.70 -4.49 -8.28
C ASN A 50 -6.10 -4.09 -6.87
N ILE A 51 -6.75 -2.95 -6.73
CA ILE A 51 -7.32 -2.47 -5.47
C ILE A 51 -8.83 -2.58 -5.60
N HIS A 52 -9.41 -3.48 -4.83
CA HIS A 52 -10.85 -3.64 -4.70
C HIS A 52 -11.34 -2.87 -3.48
N MET A 53 -12.28 -1.95 -3.68
CA MET A 53 -12.95 -1.21 -2.61
C MET A 53 -14.42 -1.58 -2.60
N SER A 54 -14.94 -1.93 -1.43
CA SER A 54 -16.35 -2.30 -1.24
C SER A 54 -16.90 -1.56 -0.02
N MET A 55 -17.89 -0.70 -0.23
CA MET A 55 -18.60 0.04 0.81
C MET A 55 -20.09 -0.01 0.54
N LEU A 56 -20.85 -0.66 1.44
CA LEU A 56 -22.30 -0.85 1.29
C LEU A 56 -22.69 -1.38 -0.12
N ILE A 57 -23.26 -0.52 -0.94
CA ILE A 57 -23.72 -0.83 -2.31
C ILE A 57 -22.69 -0.47 -3.40
N ILE A 58 -21.63 0.27 -3.05
CA ILE A 58 -20.61 0.71 -4.00
C ILE A 58 -19.46 -0.28 -3.99
N LYS A 59 -19.19 -0.86 -5.16
CA LYS A 59 -17.99 -1.67 -5.41
C LYS A 59 -17.22 -1.02 -6.55
N THR A 60 -15.92 -0.86 -6.38
CA THR A 60 -15.06 -0.33 -7.43
C THR A 60 -13.72 -1.04 -7.42
N ASP A 61 -13.17 -1.21 -8.60
CA ASP A 61 -11.84 -1.75 -8.83
C ASP A 61 -10.95 -0.68 -9.41
N MET A 62 -9.74 -0.56 -8.87
CA MET A 62 -8.71 0.33 -9.37
C MET A 62 -7.50 -0.51 -9.76
N GLN A 63 -7.00 -0.30 -10.97
CA GLN A 63 -5.74 -0.85 -11.41
C GLN A 63 -4.64 0.15 -11.10
N VAL A 64 -3.58 -0.30 -10.44
CA VAL A 64 -2.45 0.55 -10.05
C VAL A 64 -1.15 -0.12 -10.48
N VAL A 65 -0.27 0.67 -11.07
CA VAL A 65 1.11 0.30 -11.35
C VAL A 65 2.00 1.23 -10.54
N VAL A 66 2.83 0.66 -9.67
CA VAL A 66 3.84 1.39 -8.89
C VAL A 66 5.22 0.93 -9.33
N SER A 67 6.09 1.87 -9.65
CA SER A 67 7.48 1.58 -10.02
C SER A 67 8.41 2.42 -9.17
N GLY A 68 9.51 1.83 -8.72
CA GLY A 68 10.53 2.50 -7.91
C GLY A 68 11.94 2.04 -8.28
N LYS A 69 12.91 2.98 -8.29
CA LYS A 69 14.33 2.70 -8.52
C LYS A 69 15.20 3.88 -8.12
N GLY A 70 16.14 3.67 -7.21
CA GLY A 70 17.18 4.66 -6.90
C GLY A 70 16.63 6.04 -6.48
N GLY A 71 15.59 6.07 -5.64
CA GLY A 71 14.95 7.30 -5.19
C GLY A 71 13.99 7.93 -6.21
N LYS A 72 13.77 7.32 -7.38
CA LYS A 72 12.75 7.71 -8.36
C LYS A 72 11.51 6.88 -8.18
N SER A 73 10.33 7.46 -8.45
CA SER A 73 9.05 6.77 -8.33
C SER A 73 8.07 7.14 -9.43
N LEU A 74 7.21 6.19 -9.77
CA LEU A 74 6.09 6.42 -10.67
C LEU A 74 4.91 5.57 -10.22
N MET A 75 3.79 6.19 -9.97
CA MET A 75 2.51 5.55 -9.72
C MET A 75 1.52 5.96 -10.79
N LYS A 76 0.87 4.98 -11.43
CA LYS A 76 -0.25 5.17 -12.34
C LYS A 76 -1.44 4.41 -11.82
N GLY A 77 -2.59 5.06 -11.79
CA GLY A 77 -3.83 4.44 -11.36
C GLY A 77 -4.96 4.75 -12.32
N SER A 78 -5.84 3.79 -12.54
CA SER A 78 -7.08 3.99 -13.27
C SER A 78 -8.23 3.26 -12.58
N MET A 79 -9.41 3.88 -12.55
CA MET A 79 -10.63 3.30 -12.01
C MET A 79 -11.85 3.77 -12.78
N LYS A 80 -12.92 2.98 -12.70
CA LYS A 80 -14.21 3.33 -13.27
C LYS A 80 -15.27 3.31 -12.19
N ILE A 81 -15.88 4.46 -11.93
CA ILE A 81 -16.96 4.62 -10.93
C ILE A 81 -18.18 5.17 -11.62
N MET A 82 -19.32 4.49 -11.49
CA MET A 82 -20.61 4.92 -12.07
C MET A 82 -20.52 5.29 -13.56
N GLY A 83 -19.66 4.55 -14.32
CA GLY A 83 -19.44 4.77 -15.74
C GLY A 83 -18.52 5.95 -16.09
N ARG A 84 -17.97 6.65 -15.11
CA ARG A 84 -16.91 7.66 -15.30
C ARG A 84 -15.55 7.02 -15.14
N GLU A 85 -14.62 7.36 -16.00
CA GLU A 85 -13.24 6.89 -15.95
C GLU A 85 -12.35 7.95 -15.31
N PHE A 86 -11.57 7.52 -14.33
CA PHE A 86 -10.58 8.33 -13.62
C PHE A 86 -9.22 7.72 -13.88
N ALA A 87 -8.26 8.56 -14.24
CA ALA A 87 -6.87 8.17 -14.28
C ALA A 87 -6.03 9.18 -13.49
N MET A 88 -5.00 8.68 -12.84
CA MET A 88 -4.04 9.48 -12.11
C MET A 88 -2.63 8.99 -12.39
N GLU A 89 -1.70 9.92 -12.39
CA GLU A 89 -0.28 9.62 -12.41
C GLU A 89 0.42 10.52 -11.40
N HIS A 90 1.35 9.93 -10.66
CA HIS A 90 2.22 10.64 -9.73
C HIS A 90 3.62 10.12 -9.93
N GLY A 91 4.56 10.99 -10.30
CA GLY A 91 5.93 10.61 -10.55
C GLY A 91 6.94 11.55 -9.90
N PHE A 92 8.13 11.02 -9.69
CA PHE A 92 9.30 11.73 -9.19
C PHE A 92 10.54 11.18 -9.90
N ASP A 93 11.32 12.05 -10.55
CA ASP A 93 12.51 11.68 -11.33
C ASP A 93 13.84 11.88 -10.56
N GLY A 94 13.77 12.31 -9.32
CA GLY A 94 14.92 12.68 -8.49
C GLY A 94 15.13 14.20 -8.38
N GLN A 95 14.48 15.02 -9.22
CA GLN A 95 14.59 16.46 -9.24
C GLN A 95 13.23 17.18 -9.20
N GLN A 96 12.23 16.62 -9.86
CA GLN A 96 10.90 17.18 -9.92
C GLN A 96 9.83 16.10 -9.67
N GLU A 97 8.75 16.56 -9.06
CA GLU A 97 7.55 15.79 -8.83
C GLU A 97 6.47 16.23 -9.80
N TRP A 98 5.68 15.29 -10.34
CA TRP A 98 4.50 15.64 -11.11
C TRP A 98 3.29 14.83 -10.67
N LYS A 99 2.13 15.47 -10.82
CA LYS A 99 0.81 14.88 -10.55
C LYS A 99 -0.12 15.19 -11.71
N TYR A 100 -0.57 14.16 -12.37
CA TYR A 100 -1.57 14.26 -13.42
C TYR A 100 -2.90 13.66 -12.95
N LYS A 101 -3.99 14.32 -13.27
CA LYS A 101 -5.36 13.86 -13.03
C LYS A 101 -6.17 14.01 -14.29
N HIS A 102 -6.80 12.93 -14.68
CA HIS A 102 -7.74 12.85 -15.77
C HIS A 102 -9.11 12.39 -15.28
N LEU A 103 -10.15 13.05 -15.74
CA LEU A 103 -11.53 12.66 -15.50
C LEU A 103 -12.29 12.67 -16.81
N LYS A 104 -12.56 11.50 -17.37
CA LYS A 104 -13.43 11.36 -18.53
C LYS A 104 -14.89 11.46 -18.08
N LEU A 105 -15.58 12.50 -18.51
CA LEU A 105 -17.00 12.71 -18.24
C LEU A 105 -17.84 11.70 -19.03
N LYS A 106 -19.05 11.41 -18.57
CA LYS A 106 -20.03 10.65 -19.35
C LYS A 106 -20.54 11.52 -20.49
N GLU A 107 -20.93 10.87 -21.59
CA GLU A 107 -21.71 11.46 -22.64
C GLU A 107 -22.96 12.16 -22.06
N GLY A 108 -23.17 13.44 -22.35
CA GLY A 108 -24.21 14.28 -21.75
C GLY A 108 -23.82 15.08 -20.48
N ASP A 109 -22.67 14.82 -19.84
CA ASP A 109 -22.14 15.70 -18.78
C ASP A 109 -21.54 16.99 -19.37
N GLU A 110 -21.14 16.98 -20.64
CA GLU A 110 -20.56 18.11 -21.37
C GLU A 110 -21.57 19.25 -21.57
N GLU A 111 -22.86 18.93 -21.72
CA GLU A 111 -23.95 19.92 -21.86
C GLU A 111 -24.16 20.79 -20.63
N LYS A 112 -23.60 20.39 -19.47
CA LYS A 112 -23.74 21.12 -18.19
C LYS A 112 -22.61 22.13 -17.93
N GLY A 113 -21.77 22.44 -18.91
CA GLY A 113 -20.73 23.46 -18.83
C GLY A 113 -19.61 23.17 -17.82
N LYS A 114 -19.44 21.93 -17.39
CA LYS A 114 -18.39 21.50 -16.48
C LYS A 114 -17.21 20.88 -17.24
N GLU A 115 -16.60 21.65 -18.12
CA GLU A 115 -15.29 21.28 -18.69
C GLU A 115 -14.26 21.18 -17.56
N ARG A 116 -14.06 19.99 -17.00
CA ARG A 116 -12.88 19.73 -16.16
C ARG A 116 -11.72 19.39 -17.07
N LYS A 117 -10.86 20.37 -17.31
CA LYS A 117 -9.66 20.16 -18.07
C LYS A 117 -8.67 19.30 -17.28
N ASP A 118 -8.07 18.35 -17.94
CA ASP A 118 -6.96 17.58 -17.41
C ASP A 118 -5.87 18.53 -16.91
N THR A 119 -5.27 18.22 -15.79
CA THR A 119 -4.27 19.10 -15.18
C THR A 119 -3.01 18.31 -14.82
N LEU A 120 -1.87 18.82 -15.26
CA LEU A 120 -0.55 18.33 -14.93
C LEU A 120 0.14 19.36 -14.02
N PHE A 121 0.30 19.02 -12.76
CA PHE A 121 1.08 19.81 -11.80
C PHE A 121 2.52 19.35 -11.81
N ILE A 122 3.47 20.28 -11.94
CA ILE A 122 4.91 20.00 -11.90
C ILE A 122 5.51 20.88 -10.79
N THR A 123 6.21 20.27 -9.85
CA THR A 123 6.85 20.96 -8.73
C THR A 123 8.34 20.61 -8.72
N LYS A 124 9.22 21.60 -8.74
CA LYS A 124 10.64 21.38 -8.47
C LYS A 124 10.81 21.13 -6.98
N THR A 125 11.52 20.07 -6.62
CA THR A 125 11.77 19.76 -5.24
C THR A 125 13.26 19.61 -4.98
N ASN A 126 13.76 20.37 -4.01
CA ASN A 126 15.14 20.27 -3.54
C ASN A 126 15.28 19.19 -2.44
N LYS A 127 14.20 18.51 -2.10
CA LYS A 127 14.21 17.53 -1.01
C LYS A 127 14.66 16.18 -1.54
N LYS A 128 15.78 15.68 -1.04
CA LYS A 128 16.18 14.26 -1.12
C LYS A 128 15.14 13.29 -0.55
N SER A 129 14.06 13.81 0.01
CA SER A 129 13.02 13.08 0.74
C SER A 129 11.67 13.01 0.03
N ALA A 130 11.54 13.55 -1.16
CA ALA A 130 10.32 13.37 -1.92
C ALA A 130 10.34 11.98 -2.54
N GLY A 131 9.75 11.03 -1.84
CA GLY A 131 9.61 9.67 -2.33
C GLY A 131 10.91 8.88 -2.26
N ASN A 132 11.24 8.38 -1.10
CA ASN A 132 11.76 7.04 -1.09
C ASN A 132 10.70 6.21 -1.80
N ALA A 133 10.96 5.89 -3.05
CA ALA A 133 10.23 4.88 -3.79
C ALA A 133 10.58 3.47 -3.27
N ASP A 134 11.30 3.40 -2.19
CA ASP A 134 11.24 2.31 -1.28
C ASP A 134 9.76 2.23 -0.92
N ILE A 135 9.13 1.19 -1.37
CA ILE A 135 7.81 0.83 -0.93
C ILE A 135 7.93 0.82 0.58
N ASP A 136 7.68 1.99 1.19
CA ASP A 136 7.86 2.20 2.62
C ASP A 136 6.73 1.51 3.34
N PHE A 137 7.01 0.26 3.64
CA PHE A 137 6.13 -0.59 4.41
C PHE A 137 6.63 -0.65 5.86
N ASP A 138 6.88 0.46 6.52
CA ASP A 138 7.13 0.44 7.99
C ASP A 138 5.86 0.13 8.78
N LEU A 139 4.84 -0.33 8.04
CA LEU A 139 3.50 -0.72 8.49
C LEU A 139 3.47 -1.58 9.77
N ILE A 140 4.45 -2.48 9.95
CA ILE A 140 4.50 -3.34 11.15
C ILE A 140 4.77 -2.51 12.40
N GLU A 141 5.60 -1.47 12.30
CA GLU A 141 5.97 -0.63 13.43
C GLU A 141 4.80 0.23 13.94
N ASP A 142 3.80 0.49 13.10
CA ASP A 142 2.61 1.25 13.47
C ASP A 142 1.62 0.45 14.31
N TYR A 143 1.87 -0.83 14.53
CA TYR A 143 0.99 -1.71 15.29
C TYR A 143 1.65 -2.28 16.54
N GLN A 144 0.83 -2.58 17.55
CA GLN A 144 1.29 -3.15 18.82
C GLN A 144 1.17 -4.67 18.88
N LYS A 145 0.35 -5.28 18.01
CA LYS A 145 0.09 -6.72 18.03
C LYS A 145 0.08 -7.29 16.63
N ALA A 146 0.79 -8.40 16.45
CA ALA A 146 0.72 -9.23 15.26
C ALA A 146 0.46 -10.69 15.61
N THR A 147 -0.21 -11.39 14.71
CA THR A 147 -0.33 -12.84 14.70
C THR A 147 -0.03 -13.37 13.34
N VAL A 148 0.57 -14.55 13.23
CA VAL A 148 0.84 -15.23 11.97
C VAL A 148 0.16 -16.59 11.95
N LYS A 149 -0.36 -16.95 10.79
CA LYS A 149 -0.84 -18.30 10.49
C LYS A 149 -0.42 -18.70 9.10
N GLN A 150 -0.40 -19.99 8.83
CA GLN A 150 -0.14 -20.52 7.50
C GLN A 150 -1.45 -20.85 6.79
N GLU A 151 -1.62 -20.36 5.57
CA GLU A 151 -2.74 -20.69 4.69
C GLU A 151 -2.19 -21.12 3.32
N GLY A 152 -2.12 -22.43 3.08
CA GLY A 152 -1.53 -22.98 1.86
C GLY A 152 -0.09 -22.48 1.68
N ARG A 153 0.16 -21.80 0.56
CA ARG A 153 1.48 -21.23 0.22
C ARG A 153 1.78 -19.88 0.85
N TYR A 154 0.90 -19.36 1.70
CA TYR A 154 1.05 -18.01 2.26
C TYR A 154 1.26 -18.03 3.77
N HIS A 155 2.12 -17.12 4.25
CA HIS A 155 2.04 -16.61 5.60
C HIS A 155 0.99 -15.49 5.62
N VAL A 156 0.03 -15.61 6.53
CA VAL A 156 -1.02 -14.61 6.74
C VAL A 156 -0.76 -13.92 8.06
N ILE A 157 -0.25 -12.69 7.97
CA ILE A 157 0.01 -11.83 9.11
C ILE A 157 -1.22 -10.97 9.36
N THR A 158 -1.65 -10.90 10.61
CA THR A 158 -2.72 -9.99 11.05
C THR A 158 -2.13 -9.00 12.04
N LEU A 159 -2.10 -7.73 11.66
CA LEU A 159 -1.74 -6.60 12.53
C LEU A 159 -2.99 -6.05 13.20
N SER A 160 -2.89 -5.66 14.47
CA SER A 160 -3.98 -5.09 15.24
C SER A 160 -3.45 -4.18 16.35
N LYS A 161 -4.34 -3.38 16.96
CA LYS A 161 -3.99 -2.33 17.92
C LYS A 161 -3.02 -1.32 17.32
N PRO A 162 -3.49 -0.47 16.40
CA PRO A 162 -2.67 0.57 15.82
C PRO A 162 -2.19 1.55 16.90
N LYS A 163 -1.03 2.16 16.70
CA LYS A 163 -0.49 3.22 17.57
C LYS A 163 -1.20 4.55 17.34
N SER A 164 -1.60 4.82 16.11
CA SER A 164 -2.42 5.98 15.76
C SER A 164 -3.91 5.62 15.66
N LYS A 165 -4.79 6.59 15.99
CA LYS A 165 -6.24 6.45 15.80
C LYS A 165 -6.65 6.53 14.34
N ASP A 166 -5.78 7.12 13.51
CA ASP A 166 -6.01 7.29 12.07
C ASP A 166 -5.69 6.03 11.27
N ASP A 167 -4.97 5.09 11.89
CA ASP A 167 -4.63 3.83 11.26
C ASP A 167 -5.79 2.82 11.31
N PRO A 168 -5.90 1.93 10.30
CA PRO A 168 -6.89 0.87 10.30
C PRO A 168 -6.77 -0.02 11.53
N LYS A 169 -7.88 -0.31 12.21
CA LYS A 169 -7.89 -1.15 13.44
C LYS A 169 -7.27 -2.52 13.26
N LYS A 170 -7.30 -3.03 12.04
CA LYS A 170 -6.79 -4.35 11.67
C LYS A 170 -6.37 -4.37 10.21
N ILE A 171 -5.17 -4.89 9.95
CA ILE A 171 -4.66 -5.16 8.61
C ILE A 171 -4.33 -6.65 8.50
N THR A 172 -4.67 -7.25 7.37
CA THR A 172 -4.27 -8.62 7.02
C THR A 172 -3.34 -8.57 5.82
N ILE A 173 -2.19 -9.24 5.91
CA ILE A 173 -1.13 -9.26 4.91
C ILE A 173 -0.85 -10.70 4.53
N LYS A 174 -0.77 -11.00 3.23
CA LYS A 174 -0.35 -12.32 2.72
C LYS A 174 1.01 -12.22 2.06
N ILE A 175 1.96 -13.01 2.53
CA ILE A 175 3.31 -13.14 1.98
C ILE A 175 3.48 -14.56 1.43
N ASP A 176 3.97 -14.67 0.21
CA ASP A 176 4.33 -15.94 -0.42
C ASP A 176 5.52 -16.55 0.33
N LYS A 177 5.39 -17.77 0.87
CA LYS A 177 6.40 -18.43 1.70
C LYS A 177 7.73 -18.67 0.98
N GLU A 178 7.66 -19.14 -0.26
CA GLU A 178 8.84 -19.51 -1.03
C GLU A 178 9.56 -18.29 -1.56
N LYS A 179 8.79 -17.30 -2.03
CA LYS A 179 9.33 -16.11 -2.69
C LYS A 179 9.60 -14.96 -1.74
N SER A 180 9.05 -14.99 -0.52
CA SER A 180 9.06 -13.88 0.44
C SER A 180 8.57 -12.58 -0.21
N LEU A 181 7.49 -12.64 -1.00
CA LEU A 181 6.92 -11.51 -1.71
C LEU A 181 5.50 -11.23 -1.22
N LEU A 182 5.21 -9.95 -1.02
CA LEU A 182 3.85 -9.50 -0.73
C LEU A 182 2.90 -9.89 -1.87
N ARG A 183 1.71 -10.38 -1.51
CA ARG A 183 0.69 -10.78 -2.48
C ARG A 183 -0.62 -10.06 -2.29
N GLU A 184 -1.01 -9.87 -1.04
CA GLU A 184 -2.28 -9.24 -0.74
C GLU A 184 -2.17 -8.45 0.56
N MET A 185 -2.86 -7.33 0.62
CA MET A 185 -3.10 -6.60 1.84
C MET A 185 -4.57 -6.20 1.90
N SER A 186 -5.23 -6.37 3.05
CA SER A 186 -6.62 -5.98 3.21
C SER A 186 -6.89 -5.37 4.58
N TYR A 187 -7.77 -4.37 4.59
CA TYR A 187 -8.21 -3.70 5.81
C TYR A 187 -9.62 -3.12 5.66
N LYS A 188 -10.17 -2.66 6.78
CA LYS A 188 -11.45 -1.93 6.81
C LYS A 188 -11.20 -0.53 7.34
N GLU A 189 -11.72 0.46 6.66
CA GLU A 189 -11.65 1.86 7.02
C GLU A 189 -12.96 2.56 6.69
N SER A 190 -13.50 3.33 7.64
CA SER A 190 -14.74 4.13 7.47
C SER A 190 -15.90 3.36 6.84
N GLY A 191 -16.05 2.07 7.21
CA GLY A 191 -17.10 1.19 6.67
C GLY A 191 -16.78 0.55 5.32
N ALA A 192 -15.72 0.95 4.65
CA ALA A 192 -15.23 0.33 3.43
C ALA A 192 -14.29 -0.84 3.73
N ARG A 193 -14.36 -1.90 2.93
CA ARG A 193 -13.31 -2.93 2.86
C ARG A 193 -12.43 -2.62 1.65
N ILE A 194 -11.13 -2.53 1.89
CA ILE A 194 -10.12 -2.31 0.86
C ILE A 194 -9.26 -3.57 0.80
N THR A 195 -9.07 -4.11 -0.40
CA THR A 195 -8.19 -5.26 -0.67
C THR A 195 -7.28 -4.90 -1.82
N MET A 196 -5.98 -4.90 -1.57
CA MET A 196 -4.91 -4.74 -2.55
C MET A 196 -4.35 -6.11 -2.91
N THR A 197 -4.39 -6.49 -4.18
CA THR A 197 -3.80 -7.75 -4.67
C THR A 197 -2.71 -7.44 -5.67
N ILE A 198 -1.49 -7.89 -5.41
CA ILE A 198 -0.37 -7.77 -6.35
C ILE A 198 -0.49 -8.88 -7.39
N THR A 199 -0.79 -8.49 -8.62
CA THR A 199 -0.98 -9.41 -9.75
C THR A 199 0.35 -9.76 -10.41
N ARG A 200 1.29 -8.81 -10.47
CA ARG A 200 2.62 -9.01 -11.07
C ARG A 200 3.68 -8.18 -10.36
N ILE A 201 4.86 -8.77 -10.20
CA ILE A 201 6.08 -8.10 -9.74
C ILE A 201 7.13 -8.28 -10.84
N THR A 202 7.75 -7.19 -11.24
CA THR A 202 8.84 -7.18 -12.23
C THR A 202 10.04 -6.47 -11.60
N PHE A 203 11.22 -7.07 -11.74
CA PHE A 203 12.49 -6.46 -11.33
C PHE A 203 13.27 -6.01 -12.56
N GLY A 204 14.18 -5.05 -12.39
CA GLY A 204 14.95 -4.50 -13.51
C GLY A 204 14.17 -3.44 -14.29
N VAL A 205 13.77 -2.37 -13.62
CA VAL A 205 12.98 -1.28 -14.23
C VAL A 205 13.88 -0.33 -15.01
N ASN A 206 13.46 0.03 -16.24
CA ASN A 206 14.17 1.02 -17.06
C ASN A 206 14.00 2.43 -16.50
N ASP A 207 15.09 3.21 -16.43
CA ASP A 207 15.11 4.59 -15.94
C ASP A 207 14.20 5.55 -16.73
N ASN A 208 14.02 5.29 -18.03
CA ASN A 208 13.21 6.14 -18.91
C ASN A 208 11.75 6.26 -18.48
N ILE A 209 11.21 5.29 -17.72
CA ILE A 209 9.82 5.38 -17.24
C ILE A 209 9.62 6.47 -16.20
N PHE A 210 10.68 6.88 -15.50
CA PHE A 210 10.65 7.93 -14.49
C PHE A 210 10.88 9.34 -15.06
N MET A 211 11.06 9.47 -16.37
CA MET A 211 11.21 10.78 -17.01
C MET A 211 9.86 11.39 -17.32
N LEU A 212 9.65 12.63 -16.86
CA LEU A 212 8.46 13.39 -17.25
C LEU A 212 8.53 13.76 -18.74
N ASP A 213 7.61 13.25 -19.50
CA ASP A 213 7.40 13.60 -20.89
C ASP A 213 6.02 14.28 -21.04
N THR A 214 6.02 15.60 -21.15
CA THR A 214 4.77 16.39 -21.21
C THR A 214 3.97 16.15 -22.50
N SER A 215 4.57 15.59 -23.55
CA SER A 215 3.87 15.24 -24.78
C SER A 215 2.84 14.12 -24.59
N LYS A 216 2.97 13.34 -23.51
CA LYS A 216 2.02 12.28 -23.13
C LYS A 216 0.69 12.80 -22.55
N TYR A 217 0.58 14.12 -22.33
CA TYR A 217 -0.60 14.74 -21.72
C TYR A 217 -1.20 15.80 -22.66
N PRO A 218 -1.64 15.41 -23.88
CA PRO A 218 -2.17 16.36 -24.86
C PRO A 218 -3.42 17.04 -24.32
N GLY A 219 -3.47 18.37 -24.42
CA GLY A 219 -4.61 19.16 -23.94
C GLY A 219 -4.67 19.41 -22.43
N ALA A 220 -3.75 18.87 -21.63
CA ALA A 220 -3.70 19.15 -20.21
C ALA A 220 -3.23 20.57 -19.90
N ILE A 221 -3.82 21.20 -18.88
CA ILE A 221 -3.30 22.45 -18.31
C ILE A 221 -2.04 22.12 -17.51
N ILE A 222 -0.91 22.71 -17.90
CA ILE A 222 0.37 22.52 -17.20
C ILE A 222 0.55 23.64 -16.18
N VAL A 223 0.60 23.27 -14.89
CA VAL A 223 0.86 24.18 -13.75
C VAL A 223 2.26 23.88 -13.21
N ARG A 224 3.15 24.87 -13.23
CA ARG A 224 4.52 24.76 -12.67
C ARG A 224 4.61 25.57 -11.38
N LYS A 225 5.20 25.00 -10.33
CA LYS A 225 5.42 25.62 -9.03
C LYS A 225 6.89 25.52 -8.63
#